data_854ebfe620fbd8e10e6d7ab25b20362a
#
_entry.id   854ebfe620fbd8e10e6d7ab25b20362a
#
_cell.length_a   1.000
_cell.length_b   1.000
_cell.length_c   1.000
_cell.angle_alpha   90.00
_cell.angle_beta   90.00
_cell.angle_gamma   90.00
#
_symmetry.space_group_name_H-M   'P 1'
#
loop_
_entity.id
_entity.type
_entity.pdbx_description
1 polymer ?
#
loop_
_entity_poly.entity_id
_entity_poly.type
_entity_poly.pdbx_seq_one_letter_code
_entity_poly.pdbx_strand_id
1 'polypeptide(L)'
;MLKLESDWWRMGLRVAGVDEAGRGALAGPVVAAAVILPPPKGQAQYPFYDSKILTPKARNRLEAQIRAVALAWGVGWAEVVEIDRLGILKATHLAAARALEQLEVPPEALLTDYLRLEGEWRQYLRKNPSRPDSLHLLRCPPKADQHSPTVAAASILAKVARDRYMEALEQQYPGYGFAQHKGYGTALHLQALERLGPCAVHRHSFAPVAQAGLF
;
A
#
# COMPACT_ATOMS: atom_id res chain seq x y z
N MET A 1 -21.71 -3.39 5.53
CA MET A 1 -20.36 -3.12 5.06
C MET A 1 -19.75 -4.44 4.64
N LEU A 2 -19.66 -4.82 3.47
CA LEU A 2 -19.13 -6.08 2.91
C LEU A 2 -19.83 -6.33 1.58
N LYS A 3 -19.43 -5.67 0.55
CA LYS A 3 -20.18 -5.90 -0.68
C LYS A 3 -19.29 -6.15 -1.89
N LEU A 4 -18.02 -5.70 -1.83
CA LEU A 4 -17.19 -5.77 -3.02
C LEU A 4 -16.69 -7.19 -3.30
N GLU A 5 -16.35 -7.96 -2.25
CA GLU A 5 -15.89 -9.35 -2.36
C GLU A 5 -17.01 -10.39 -2.29
N SER A 6 -18.19 -10.04 -1.81
CA SER A 6 -19.23 -11.00 -1.40
C SER A 6 -19.63 -11.98 -2.52
N ASP A 7 -19.70 -11.50 -3.75
CA ASP A 7 -20.05 -12.34 -4.89
C ASP A 7 -18.93 -13.32 -5.21
N TRP A 8 -17.70 -12.85 -5.19
CA TRP A 8 -16.52 -13.66 -5.44
C TRP A 8 -16.30 -14.70 -4.35
N TRP A 9 -16.50 -14.32 -3.08
CA TRP A 9 -16.43 -15.27 -1.96
C TRP A 9 -17.51 -16.35 -2.02
N ARG A 10 -18.75 -15.99 -2.47
CA ARG A 10 -19.83 -16.99 -2.71
C ARG A 10 -19.49 -17.96 -3.85
N MET A 11 -18.69 -17.53 -4.81
CA MET A 11 -18.15 -18.38 -5.87
C MET A 11 -16.92 -19.20 -5.42
N GLY A 12 -16.51 -19.09 -4.17
CA GLY A 12 -15.33 -19.79 -3.62
C GLY A 12 -14.00 -19.22 -4.08
N LEU A 13 -13.97 -17.98 -4.59
CA LEU A 13 -12.75 -17.36 -5.12
C LEU A 13 -11.91 -16.74 -3.99
N ARG A 14 -10.59 -16.88 -4.11
CA ARG A 14 -9.63 -16.16 -3.29
C ARG A 14 -9.44 -14.74 -3.84
N VAL A 15 -9.86 -13.76 -3.07
CA VAL A 15 -9.80 -12.35 -3.44
C VAL A 15 -8.61 -11.68 -2.76
N ALA A 16 -7.68 -11.14 -3.55
CA ALA A 16 -6.64 -10.27 -3.01
C ALA A 16 -7.14 -8.82 -3.01
N GLY A 17 -7.03 -8.16 -1.86
CA GLY A 17 -7.16 -6.70 -1.75
C GLY A 17 -5.78 -6.06 -1.83
N VAL A 18 -5.64 -4.97 -2.56
CA VAL A 18 -4.39 -4.21 -2.69
C VAL A 18 -4.64 -2.74 -2.39
N ASP A 19 -3.76 -2.15 -1.59
CA ASP A 19 -3.72 -0.70 -1.33
C ASP A 19 -2.29 -0.25 -1.07
N GLU A 20 -2.04 1.06 -1.13
CA GLU A 20 -0.71 1.64 -0.98
C GLU A 20 -0.65 2.76 0.07
N ALA A 21 0.55 3.03 0.54
CA ALA A 21 0.88 4.15 1.42
C ALA A 21 2.09 4.94 0.88
N GLY A 22 2.04 6.27 1.02
CA GLY A 22 3.17 7.13 0.72
C GLY A 22 3.24 7.71 -0.68
N ARG A 23 2.20 7.65 -1.51
CA ARG A 23 2.22 8.26 -2.87
C ARG A 23 2.52 9.75 -2.84
N GLY A 24 1.85 10.52 -1.98
CA GLY A 24 2.01 11.98 -1.88
C GLY A 24 3.14 12.45 -0.96
N ALA A 25 4.00 11.56 -0.45
CA ALA A 25 5.11 11.94 0.41
C ALA A 25 6.28 12.51 -0.41
N LEU A 26 7.02 13.46 0.16
CA LEU A 26 8.22 14.07 -0.45
C LEU A 26 9.48 13.24 -0.22
N ALA A 27 9.45 12.32 0.76
CA ALA A 27 10.59 11.47 1.13
C ALA A 27 10.15 10.03 1.40
N GLY A 28 11.07 9.10 1.23
CA GLY A 28 10.90 7.67 1.46
C GLY A 28 10.15 6.95 0.35
N PRO A 29 10.04 5.61 0.46
CA PRO A 29 9.46 4.75 -0.56
C PRO A 29 7.94 4.92 -0.67
N VAL A 30 7.36 4.45 -1.77
CA VAL A 30 5.96 4.05 -1.83
C VAL A 30 5.87 2.56 -1.49
N VAL A 31 4.90 2.21 -0.65
CA VAL A 31 4.71 0.85 -0.14
C VAL A 31 3.31 0.40 -0.48
N ALA A 32 3.17 -0.78 -1.08
CA ALA A 32 1.89 -1.43 -1.30
C ALA A 32 1.80 -2.73 -0.50
N ALA A 33 0.60 -3.13 -0.15
CA ALA A 33 0.36 -4.45 0.41
C ALA A 33 -0.74 -5.18 -0.36
N ALA A 34 -0.65 -6.50 -0.37
CA ALA A 34 -1.67 -7.41 -0.88
C ALA A 34 -2.10 -8.35 0.25
N VAL A 35 -3.40 -8.56 0.42
CA VAL A 35 -3.96 -9.42 1.47
C VAL A 35 -5.06 -10.30 0.90
N ILE A 36 -5.07 -11.58 1.25
CA ILE A 36 -6.17 -12.50 1.00
C ILE A 36 -6.79 -12.87 2.33
N LEU A 37 -8.02 -12.44 2.58
CA LEU A 37 -8.78 -12.88 3.76
C LEU A 37 -9.66 -14.09 3.40
N PRO A 38 -9.89 -15.03 4.35
CA PRO A 38 -10.92 -16.03 4.19
C PRO A 38 -12.32 -15.37 4.20
N PRO A 39 -13.34 -15.97 3.56
CA PRO A 39 -14.70 -15.52 3.76
C PRO A 39 -15.08 -15.50 5.25
N PRO A 40 -15.77 -14.46 5.74
CA PRO A 40 -16.20 -14.41 7.14
C PRO A 40 -17.21 -15.53 7.46
N LYS A 41 -17.09 -16.14 8.62
CA LYS A 41 -18.01 -17.21 9.07
C LYS A 41 -19.33 -16.61 9.59
N GLY A 42 -20.45 -17.01 9.04
CA GLY A 42 -21.78 -16.57 9.45
C GLY A 42 -21.96 -15.05 9.29
N GLN A 43 -22.43 -14.39 10.35
CA GLN A 43 -22.62 -12.93 10.39
C GLN A 43 -21.37 -12.17 10.89
N ALA A 44 -20.25 -12.85 11.11
CA ALA A 44 -19.02 -12.21 11.57
C ALA A 44 -18.54 -11.16 10.55
N GLN A 45 -17.97 -10.08 11.05
CA GLN A 45 -17.39 -9.02 10.24
C GLN A 45 -15.94 -8.81 10.66
N TYR A 46 -15.10 -8.48 9.70
CA TYR A 46 -13.74 -8.07 9.98
C TYR A 46 -13.72 -6.65 10.58
N PRO A 47 -12.93 -6.40 11.62
CA PRO A 47 -12.82 -5.08 12.26
C PRO A 47 -11.83 -4.17 11.51
N PHE A 48 -11.65 -4.37 10.19
CA PHE A 48 -10.70 -3.63 9.39
C PHE A 48 -11.41 -2.48 8.68
N TYR A 49 -10.86 -1.27 8.85
CA TYR A 49 -11.40 -0.03 8.32
C TYR A 49 -10.27 0.81 7.71
N ASP A 50 -10.62 1.88 7.00
CA ASP A 50 -9.69 2.87 6.48
C ASP A 50 -8.57 3.19 7.49
N SER A 51 -7.33 2.91 7.10
CA SER A 51 -6.15 3.08 7.96
C SER A 51 -5.92 4.52 8.41
N LYS A 52 -6.46 5.50 7.67
CA LYS A 52 -6.28 6.94 7.90
C LYS A 52 -7.03 7.43 9.13
N ILE A 53 -8.16 6.80 9.47
CA ILE A 53 -8.97 7.15 10.65
C ILE A 53 -8.50 6.46 11.94
N LEU A 54 -7.59 5.52 11.84
CA LEU A 54 -7.09 4.74 12.97
C LEU A 54 -5.88 5.42 13.63
N THR A 55 -5.79 5.31 14.97
CA THR A 55 -4.58 5.68 15.69
C THR A 55 -3.41 4.72 15.36
N PRO A 56 -2.13 5.14 15.50
CA PRO A 56 -1.00 4.23 15.30
C PRO A 56 -1.08 2.95 16.16
N LYS A 57 -1.49 3.07 17.43
CA LYS A 57 -1.68 1.92 18.33
C LYS A 57 -2.76 0.96 17.81
N ALA A 58 -3.88 1.50 17.30
CA ALA A 58 -4.94 0.68 16.72
C ALA A 58 -4.47 -0.01 15.45
N ARG A 59 -3.74 0.68 14.55
CA ARG A 59 -3.16 0.08 13.34
C ARG A 59 -2.22 -1.07 13.67
N ASN A 60 -1.29 -0.89 14.61
CA ASN A 60 -0.36 -1.96 15.03
C ASN A 60 -1.08 -3.18 15.58
N ARG A 61 -2.16 -3.00 16.37
CA ARG A 61 -2.97 -4.11 16.86
C ARG A 61 -3.68 -4.83 15.72
N LEU A 62 -4.26 -4.09 14.79
CA LEU A 62 -4.98 -4.67 13.65
C LEU A 62 -4.01 -5.36 12.67
N GLU A 63 -2.80 -4.84 12.47
CA GLU A 63 -1.77 -5.54 11.70
C GLU A 63 -1.50 -6.95 12.23
N ALA A 64 -1.32 -7.10 13.54
CA ALA A 64 -1.11 -8.42 14.14
C ALA A 64 -2.31 -9.35 13.91
N GLN A 65 -3.53 -8.81 14.00
CA GLN A 65 -4.75 -9.58 13.71
C GLN A 65 -4.86 -9.97 12.25
N ILE A 66 -4.54 -9.05 11.31
CA ILE A 66 -4.55 -9.32 9.87
C ILE A 66 -3.60 -10.47 9.56
N ARG A 67 -2.35 -10.39 10.04
CA ARG A 67 -1.34 -11.43 9.82
C ARG A 67 -1.75 -12.80 10.39
N ALA A 68 -2.49 -12.81 11.48
CA ALA A 68 -2.97 -14.05 12.11
C ALA A 68 -4.15 -14.69 11.38
N VAL A 69 -5.00 -13.93 10.68
CA VAL A 69 -6.23 -14.45 10.05
C VAL A 69 -6.15 -14.53 8.52
N ALA A 70 -5.23 -13.80 7.89
CA ALA A 70 -5.08 -13.81 6.44
C ALA A 70 -4.63 -15.18 5.93
N LEU A 71 -5.16 -15.60 4.78
CA LEU A 71 -4.69 -16.79 4.06
C LEU A 71 -3.31 -16.56 3.45
N ALA A 72 -3.06 -15.33 3.00
CA ALA A 72 -1.76 -14.85 2.53
C ALA A 72 -1.71 -13.32 2.62
N TRP A 73 -0.51 -12.79 2.74
CA TRP A 73 -0.24 -11.36 2.67
C TRP A 73 1.17 -11.10 2.14
N GLY A 74 1.36 -9.96 1.49
CA GLY A 74 2.66 -9.52 0.99
C GLY A 74 2.78 -8.00 1.06
N VAL A 75 4.02 -7.49 1.19
CA VAL A 75 4.32 -6.05 1.24
C VAL A 75 5.42 -5.73 0.24
N GLY A 76 5.08 -4.98 -0.79
CA GLY A 76 6.01 -4.56 -1.84
C GLY A 76 6.41 -3.10 -1.68
N TRP A 77 7.64 -2.80 -2.09
CA TRP A 77 8.28 -1.49 -1.95
C TRP A 77 8.75 -1.00 -3.31
N ALA A 78 8.65 0.30 -3.56
CA ALA A 78 9.41 0.96 -4.60
C ALA A 78 10.17 2.13 -3.98
N GLU A 79 11.48 2.08 -4.15
CA GLU A 79 12.43 2.99 -3.53
C GLU A 79 12.44 4.36 -4.23
N VAL A 80 13.02 5.36 -3.56
CA VAL A 80 13.09 6.74 -4.05
C VAL A 80 13.71 6.81 -5.46
N VAL A 81 14.78 6.08 -5.71
CA VAL A 81 15.44 6.02 -7.02
C VAL A 81 14.50 5.48 -8.11
N GLU A 82 13.65 4.51 -7.78
CA GLU A 82 12.65 3.97 -8.70
C GLU A 82 11.53 4.97 -8.95
N ILE A 83 11.10 5.69 -7.88
CA ILE A 83 10.10 6.76 -7.99
C ILE A 83 10.59 7.88 -8.91
N ASP A 84 11.80 8.35 -8.70
CA ASP A 84 12.40 9.44 -9.50
C ASP A 84 12.60 9.02 -10.96
N ARG A 85 12.95 7.75 -11.21
CA ARG A 85 13.14 7.22 -12.57
C ARG A 85 11.84 6.93 -13.31
N LEU A 86 10.85 6.34 -12.64
CA LEU A 86 9.63 5.81 -13.28
C LEU A 86 8.43 6.75 -13.17
N GLY A 87 8.48 7.70 -12.25
CA GLY A 87 7.35 8.49 -11.78
C GLY A 87 6.50 7.71 -10.78
N ILE A 88 5.80 8.44 -9.91
CA ILE A 88 5.09 7.87 -8.76
C ILE A 88 4.03 6.83 -9.13
N LEU A 89 3.32 7.00 -10.24
CA LEU A 89 2.28 6.06 -10.65
C LEU A 89 2.89 4.68 -10.98
N LYS A 90 3.90 4.64 -11.84
CA LYS A 90 4.56 3.38 -12.22
C LYS A 90 5.29 2.73 -11.03
N ALA A 91 5.89 3.54 -10.15
CA ALA A 91 6.51 3.05 -8.91
C ALA A 91 5.46 2.43 -7.97
N THR A 92 4.26 3.02 -7.86
CA THR A 92 3.15 2.42 -7.11
C THR A 92 2.72 1.07 -7.71
N HIS A 93 2.60 0.99 -9.03
CA HIS A 93 2.30 -0.27 -9.74
C HIS A 93 3.38 -1.33 -9.47
N LEU A 94 4.65 -0.94 -9.50
CA LEU A 94 5.77 -1.83 -9.19
C LEU A 94 5.71 -2.35 -7.75
N ALA A 95 5.42 -1.49 -6.78
CA ALA A 95 5.22 -1.89 -5.38
C ALA A 95 4.05 -2.88 -5.25
N ALA A 96 2.92 -2.62 -5.92
CA ALA A 96 1.77 -3.51 -5.91
C ALA A 96 2.08 -4.87 -6.55
N ALA A 97 2.80 -4.90 -7.68
CA ALA A 97 3.24 -6.14 -8.31
C ALA A 97 4.13 -6.98 -7.37
N ARG A 98 5.10 -6.32 -6.72
CA ARG A 98 5.97 -6.97 -5.72
C ARG A 98 5.19 -7.51 -4.52
N ALA A 99 4.15 -6.81 -4.07
CA ALA A 99 3.29 -7.29 -2.99
C ALA A 99 2.50 -8.54 -3.42
N LEU A 100 1.96 -8.56 -4.64
CA LEU A 100 1.26 -9.73 -5.19
C LEU A 100 2.19 -10.93 -5.36
N GLU A 101 3.43 -10.72 -5.79
CA GLU A 101 4.43 -11.80 -5.96
C GLU A 101 4.86 -12.45 -4.63
N GLN A 102 4.64 -11.80 -3.49
CA GLN A 102 4.92 -12.36 -2.16
C GLN A 102 3.77 -13.20 -1.58
N LEU A 103 2.63 -13.27 -2.26
CA LEU A 103 1.52 -14.07 -1.77
C LEU A 103 1.83 -15.57 -1.92
N GLU A 104 1.91 -16.29 -0.79
CA GLU A 104 2.13 -17.75 -0.75
C GLU A 104 0.94 -18.52 -1.35
N VAL A 105 -0.25 -17.95 -1.29
CA VAL A 105 -1.46 -18.50 -1.88
C VAL A 105 -1.88 -17.59 -3.05
N PRO A 106 -1.98 -18.12 -4.28
CA PRO A 106 -2.33 -17.30 -5.43
C PRO A 106 -3.78 -16.82 -5.39
N PRO A 107 -4.05 -15.51 -5.59
CA PRO A 107 -5.39 -14.97 -5.74
C PRO A 107 -6.02 -15.37 -7.08
N GLU A 108 -7.35 -15.40 -7.11
CA GLU A 108 -8.16 -15.65 -8.30
C GLU A 108 -8.94 -14.42 -8.75
N ALA A 109 -9.06 -13.43 -7.84
CA ALA A 109 -9.64 -12.13 -8.13
C ALA A 109 -8.84 -11.03 -7.42
N LEU A 110 -8.85 -9.82 -7.99
CA LEU A 110 -8.12 -8.67 -7.49
C LEU A 110 -9.05 -7.49 -7.25
N LEU A 111 -8.93 -6.88 -6.08
CA LEU A 111 -9.65 -5.68 -5.68
C LEU A 111 -8.66 -4.61 -5.21
N THR A 112 -8.74 -3.40 -5.77
CA THR A 112 -7.82 -2.31 -5.44
C THR A 112 -8.60 -1.04 -5.10
N ASP A 113 -7.97 -0.10 -4.35
CA ASP A 113 -8.54 1.23 -4.14
C ASP A 113 -8.09 2.19 -5.24
N TYR A 114 -8.93 2.32 -6.29
CA TYR A 114 -8.71 3.23 -7.43
C TYR A 114 -7.35 3.07 -8.15
N LEU A 115 -6.61 2.01 -7.88
CA LEU A 115 -5.34 1.69 -8.54
C LEU A 115 -5.59 0.70 -9.69
N ARG A 116 -5.40 1.15 -10.92
CA ARG A 116 -5.63 0.35 -12.12
C ARG A 116 -4.43 -0.55 -12.40
N LEU A 117 -4.54 -1.82 -12.04
CA LEU A 117 -3.46 -2.82 -12.15
C LEU A 117 -3.69 -3.85 -13.27
N GLU A 118 -4.37 -3.49 -14.35
CA GLU A 118 -4.71 -4.44 -15.44
C GLU A 118 -3.45 -5.06 -16.07
N GLY A 119 -2.38 -4.28 -16.21
CA GLY A 119 -1.09 -4.74 -16.76
C GLY A 119 -0.40 -5.72 -15.82
N GLU A 120 -0.28 -5.34 -14.55
CA GLU A 120 0.36 -6.11 -13.49
C GLU A 120 -0.42 -7.39 -13.20
N TRP A 121 -1.75 -7.30 -13.16
CA TRP A 121 -2.64 -8.43 -12.97
C TRP A 121 -2.52 -9.44 -14.13
N ARG A 122 -2.50 -8.98 -15.37
CA ARG A 122 -2.26 -9.82 -16.54
C ARG A 122 -0.90 -10.51 -16.48
N GLN A 123 0.16 -9.78 -16.08
CA GLN A 123 1.49 -10.34 -15.92
C GLN A 123 1.54 -11.38 -14.79
N TYR A 124 0.89 -11.10 -13.66
CA TYR A 124 0.77 -12.03 -12.55
C TYR A 124 0.08 -13.34 -12.98
N LEU A 125 -1.05 -13.27 -13.67
CA LEU A 125 -1.79 -14.44 -14.15
C LEU A 125 -0.99 -15.28 -15.15
N ARG A 126 -0.16 -14.66 -16.01
CA ARG A 126 0.74 -15.40 -16.91
C ARG A 126 1.78 -16.23 -16.17
N LYS A 127 2.27 -15.73 -15.04
CA LYS A 127 3.23 -16.45 -14.18
C LYS A 127 2.55 -17.52 -13.32
N ASN A 128 1.25 -17.38 -13.05
CA ASN A 128 0.46 -18.23 -12.17
C ASN A 128 -0.81 -18.71 -12.88
N PRO A 129 -0.72 -19.68 -13.81
CA PRO A 129 -1.80 -20.03 -14.76
C PRO A 129 -2.95 -20.83 -14.14
N SER A 130 -3.15 -20.76 -12.82
CA SER A 130 -4.19 -21.54 -12.11
C SER A 130 -5.64 -21.26 -12.59
N ARG A 131 -5.91 -20.11 -13.25
CA ARG A 131 -7.18 -19.80 -13.95
C ARG A 131 -6.95 -18.75 -15.06
N PRO A 132 -6.85 -19.16 -16.33
CA PRO A 132 -6.60 -18.25 -17.45
C PRO A 132 -7.69 -17.18 -17.67
N ASP A 133 -8.93 -17.40 -17.25
CA ASP A 133 -10.05 -16.47 -17.45
C ASP A 133 -10.23 -15.41 -16.35
N SER A 134 -9.28 -15.29 -15.42
CA SER A 134 -9.39 -14.35 -14.28
C SER A 134 -9.09 -12.88 -14.63
N LEU A 135 -8.75 -12.54 -15.86
CA LEU A 135 -8.49 -11.15 -16.28
C LEU A 135 -9.65 -10.20 -16.01
N HIS A 136 -10.89 -10.67 -16.14
CA HIS A 136 -12.10 -9.90 -15.87
C HIS A 136 -12.42 -9.79 -14.36
N LEU A 137 -11.72 -10.53 -13.51
CA LEU A 137 -11.90 -10.52 -12.05
C LEU A 137 -11.00 -9.48 -11.37
N LEU A 138 -10.87 -8.31 -11.98
CA LEU A 138 -10.25 -7.12 -11.41
C LEU A 138 -11.31 -6.04 -11.24
N ARG A 139 -11.39 -5.47 -10.03
CA ARG A 139 -12.20 -4.28 -9.73
C ARG A 139 -11.36 -3.24 -9.03
N CYS A 140 -11.51 -1.98 -9.43
CA CYS A 140 -10.77 -0.85 -8.85
C CYS A 140 -11.72 0.33 -8.52
N PRO A 141 -12.76 0.12 -7.69
CA PRO A 141 -13.65 1.20 -7.31
C PRO A 141 -12.96 2.20 -6.39
N PRO A 142 -13.38 3.48 -6.41
CA PRO A 142 -12.89 4.45 -5.46
C PRO A 142 -13.36 4.13 -4.05
N LYS A 143 -12.51 4.41 -3.05
CA LYS A 143 -12.77 4.17 -1.62
C LYS A 143 -13.04 2.69 -1.29
N ALA A 144 -12.37 1.79 -1.99
CA ALA A 144 -12.50 0.37 -1.72
C ALA A 144 -12.07 0.00 -0.30
N ASP A 145 -11.11 0.72 0.27
CA ASP A 145 -10.66 0.60 1.67
C ASP A 145 -11.79 0.83 2.70
N GLN A 146 -12.85 1.55 2.32
CA GLN A 146 -14.04 1.77 3.16
C GLN A 146 -15.13 0.69 2.98
N HIS A 147 -15.08 -0.07 1.89
CA HIS A 147 -16.15 -1.00 1.49
C HIS A 147 -15.69 -2.44 1.33
N SER A 148 -14.40 -2.70 1.50
CA SER A 148 -13.76 -4.00 1.39
C SER A 148 -12.84 -4.24 2.59
N PRO A 149 -13.09 -5.24 3.45
CA PRO A 149 -12.18 -5.58 4.53
C PRO A 149 -10.82 -6.07 4.02
N THR A 150 -10.78 -6.67 2.84
CA THR A 150 -9.53 -7.16 2.23
C THR A 150 -8.63 -5.99 1.80
N VAL A 151 -9.21 -4.96 1.16
CA VAL A 151 -8.49 -3.73 0.80
C VAL A 151 -8.13 -2.93 2.06
N ALA A 152 -9.04 -2.82 3.04
CA ALA A 152 -8.76 -2.16 4.32
C ALA A 152 -7.60 -2.83 5.07
N ALA A 153 -7.52 -4.18 5.05
CA ALA A 153 -6.41 -4.91 5.61
C ALA A 153 -5.08 -4.59 4.90
N ALA A 154 -5.09 -4.52 3.57
CA ALA A 154 -3.94 -4.11 2.78
C ALA A 154 -3.50 -2.67 3.12
N SER A 155 -4.46 -1.73 3.20
CA SER A 155 -4.21 -0.35 3.63
C SER A 155 -3.48 -0.27 4.96
N ILE A 156 -3.95 -1.04 5.97
CA ILE A 156 -3.31 -1.09 7.29
C ILE A 156 -1.88 -1.64 7.19
N LEU A 157 -1.66 -2.75 6.47
CA LEU A 157 -0.32 -3.34 6.33
C LEU A 157 0.66 -2.40 5.63
N ALA A 158 0.26 -1.80 4.50
CA ALA A 158 1.08 -0.85 3.77
C ALA A 158 1.44 0.37 4.64
N LYS A 159 0.44 0.91 5.35
CA LYS A 159 0.62 2.08 6.24
C LYS A 159 1.55 1.78 7.40
N VAL A 160 1.37 0.66 8.10
CA VAL A 160 2.21 0.29 9.25
C VAL A 160 3.65 0.01 8.82
N ALA A 161 3.84 -0.74 7.74
CA ALA A 161 5.16 -1.03 7.21
C ALA A 161 5.91 0.27 6.86
N ARG A 162 5.25 1.17 6.14
CA ARG A 162 5.85 2.44 5.76
C ARG A 162 6.12 3.36 6.95
N ASP A 163 5.20 3.46 7.90
CA ASP A 163 5.37 4.33 9.08
C ASP A 163 6.59 3.90 9.91
N ARG A 164 6.79 2.60 10.12
CA ARG A 164 7.98 2.05 10.81
C ARG A 164 9.27 2.36 10.05
N TYR A 165 9.25 2.24 8.73
CA TYR A 165 10.41 2.59 7.91
C TYR A 165 10.77 4.08 8.07
N MET A 166 9.79 4.97 8.02
CA MET A 166 10.00 6.40 8.19
C MET A 166 10.46 6.77 9.62
N GLU A 167 10.03 6.04 10.63
CA GLU A 167 10.53 6.18 12.01
C GLU A 167 12.01 5.78 12.12
N ALA A 168 12.42 4.71 11.45
CA ALA A 168 13.82 4.31 11.39
C ALA A 168 14.69 5.30 10.61
N LEU A 169 14.15 5.93 9.57
CA LEU A 169 14.87 6.96 8.80
C LEU A 169 15.20 8.22 9.63
N GLU A 170 14.40 8.56 10.65
CA GLU A 170 14.69 9.69 11.54
C GLU A 170 16.05 9.54 12.23
N GLN A 171 16.45 8.30 12.57
CA GLN A 171 17.75 8.04 13.20
C GLN A 171 18.91 8.23 12.23
N GLN A 172 18.69 7.95 10.94
CA GLN A 172 19.71 8.09 9.90
C GLN A 172 19.84 9.53 9.37
N TYR A 173 18.72 10.25 9.37
CA TYR A 173 18.62 11.62 8.87
C TYR A 173 17.95 12.53 9.92
N PRO A 174 18.62 12.80 11.04
CA PRO A 174 18.04 13.58 12.14
C PRO A 174 17.76 15.03 11.70
N GLY A 175 16.72 15.62 12.27
CA GLY A 175 16.35 17.01 12.04
C GLY A 175 15.37 17.26 10.90
N TYR A 176 15.01 16.26 10.10
CA TYR A 176 13.94 16.37 9.11
C TYR A 176 12.55 16.12 9.70
N GLY A 177 12.42 15.38 10.80
CA GLY A 177 11.15 15.07 11.45
C GLY A 177 10.38 13.91 10.81
N PHE A 178 11.07 12.98 10.15
CA PHE A 178 10.46 11.84 9.45
C PHE A 178 9.62 10.95 10.36
N ALA A 179 10.00 10.80 11.64
CA ALA A 179 9.20 10.07 12.62
C ALA A 179 7.82 10.71 12.88
N GLN A 180 7.71 12.02 12.72
CA GLN A 180 6.47 12.75 12.98
C GLN A 180 5.56 12.76 11.74
N HIS A 181 6.02 13.32 10.63
CA HIS A 181 5.21 13.55 9.44
C HIS A 181 5.33 12.46 8.36
N LYS A 182 6.14 11.41 8.60
CA LYS A 182 6.32 10.27 7.69
C LYS A 182 6.70 10.65 6.25
N GLY A 183 7.44 11.76 6.10
CA GLY A 183 7.89 12.28 4.81
C GLY A 183 6.84 13.07 4.01
N TYR A 184 5.63 13.28 4.53
CA TYR A 184 4.63 14.11 3.87
C TYR A 184 4.99 15.60 3.94
N GLY A 185 4.56 16.39 2.94
CA GLY A 185 4.85 17.83 2.81
C GLY A 185 4.10 18.71 3.81
N THR A 186 4.27 18.45 5.09
CA THR A 186 3.78 19.32 6.17
C THR A 186 4.65 20.56 6.28
N ALA A 187 4.14 21.62 6.94
CA ALA A 187 4.92 22.82 7.18
C ALA A 187 6.27 22.53 7.85
N LEU A 188 6.30 21.59 8.80
CA LEU A 188 7.51 21.15 9.48
C LEU A 188 8.54 20.51 8.52
N HIS A 189 8.07 19.68 7.59
CA HIS A 189 8.96 19.05 6.60
C HIS A 189 9.49 20.08 5.60
N LEU A 190 8.67 21.01 5.14
CA LEU A 190 9.09 22.07 4.22
C LEU A 190 10.11 22.99 4.86
N GLN A 191 9.92 23.39 6.13
CA GLN A 191 10.91 24.16 6.90
C GLN A 191 12.22 23.40 7.08
N ALA A 192 12.17 22.08 7.33
CA ALA A 192 13.37 21.27 7.43
C ALA A 192 14.10 21.20 6.07
N LEU A 193 13.38 21.05 4.95
CA LEU A 193 13.94 21.08 3.61
C LEU A 193 14.61 22.42 3.27
N GLU A 194 13.98 23.53 3.64
CA GLU A 194 14.54 24.89 3.46
C GLU A 194 15.84 25.07 4.24
N ARG A 195 15.89 24.57 5.47
CA ARG A 195 17.06 24.70 6.36
C ARG A 195 18.21 23.77 6.04
N LEU A 196 17.90 22.50 5.68
CA LEU A 196 18.91 21.42 5.58
C LEU A 196 19.18 21.01 4.14
N GLY A 197 18.37 21.47 3.19
CA GLY A 197 18.35 20.94 1.83
C GLY A 197 17.76 19.52 1.74
N PRO A 198 17.61 18.97 0.55
CA PRO A 198 17.18 17.59 0.37
C PRO A 198 18.31 16.60 0.68
N CYS A 199 17.99 15.47 1.33
CA CYS A 199 18.91 14.34 1.53
C CYS A 199 18.56 13.18 0.58
N ALA A 200 19.38 12.11 0.60
CA ALA A 200 19.28 10.97 -0.32
C ALA A 200 17.94 10.23 -0.34
N VAL A 201 17.10 10.40 0.69
CA VAL A 201 15.78 9.77 0.77
C VAL A 201 14.64 10.67 0.30
N HIS A 202 14.95 11.89 -0.19
CA HIS A 202 13.95 12.77 -0.80
C HIS A 202 13.74 12.46 -2.27
N ARG A 203 12.51 12.63 -2.73
CA ARG A 203 12.10 12.40 -4.12
C ARG A 203 12.38 13.63 -4.96
N HIS A 204 13.52 13.65 -5.62
CA HIS A 204 13.97 14.81 -6.40
C HIS A 204 13.06 15.16 -7.58
N SER A 205 12.28 14.22 -8.08
CA SER A 205 11.26 14.46 -9.11
C SER A 205 10.02 15.21 -8.61
N PHE A 206 9.86 15.40 -7.28
CA PHE A 206 8.73 16.10 -6.69
C PHE A 206 9.04 17.60 -6.58
N ALA A 207 8.14 18.47 -7.09
CA ALA A 207 8.36 19.91 -7.19
C ALA A 207 8.89 20.59 -5.91
N PRO A 208 8.35 20.34 -4.69
CA PRO A 208 8.89 20.99 -3.49
C PRO A 208 10.34 20.61 -3.20
N VAL A 209 10.75 19.36 -3.50
CA VAL A 209 12.12 18.89 -3.30
C VAL A 209 13.06 19.43 -4.37
N ALA A 210 12.62 19.41 -5.63
CA ALA A 210 13.39 19.97 -6.75
C ALA A 210 13.68 21.47 -6.55
N GLN A 211 12.72 22.22 -6.03
CA GLN A 211 12.88 23.66 -5.75
C GLN A 211 13.83 23.92 -4.58
N ALA A 212 13.78 23.11 -3.51
CA ALA A 212 14.68 23.23 -2.36
C ALA A 212 16.15 22.88 -2.67
N GLY A 213 16.40 22.10 -3.73
CA GLY A 213 17.74 21.74 -4.19
C GLY A 213 18.42 22.79 -5.08
N LEU A 214 17.77 23.92 -5.35
CA LEU A 214 18.30 25.00 -6.22
C LEU A 214 19.01 26.12 -5.43
N PHE A 215 19.02 26.05 -4.13
CA PHE A 215 19.69 26.96 -3.19
C PHE A 215 20.71 26.19 -2.37
#